data_ef9921fa8eb82ce6f4fea331960343cd
#
_entry.id   ef9921fa8eb82ce6f4fea331960343cd
#
_cell.length_a   1.000
_cell.length_b   1.000
_cell.length_c   1.000
_cell.angle_alpha   90.00
_cell.angle_beta   90.00
_cell.angle_gamma   90.00
#
_symmetry.space_group_name_H-M   'P 1'
#
loop_
_entity.id
_entity.type
_entity.pdbx_description
1 polymer ?
#
loop_
_entity_poly.entity_id
_entity_poly.type
_entity_poly.pdbx_seq_one_letter_code
_entity_poly.pdbx_strand_id
1 'polypeptide(L)'
;GVKAPDLSKPVFNILKPAVNYYVSMLVSDYIGVSIDKLDDVGDVEADRIESILSNEIEKVLEKTKMSYKTRQALKSCAIDGDACIYAYWDADYSEGEDWEGRIETEVIDNTNIIFGNERSSDVQSQPYIIIVQQKLTDEVKEEAEANGLNSEEITEDDAAEFYEINDADYTDSKYTTVLIKMWKE
;
A
#
# COMPACT_ATOMS: atom_id res chain seq x y z
N GLY A 1 13.06 -41.45 19.74
CA GLY A 1 12.53 -41.36 18.39
C GLY A 1 13.62 -41.65 17.38
N VAL A 2 13.35 -42.51 16.41
CA VAL A 2 14.30 -42.88 15.33
C VAL A 2 14.49 -41.63 14.45
N LYS A 3 15.71 -41.11 14.37
CA LYS A 3 16.08 -40.07 13.40
C LYS A 3 16.24 -40.76 12.04
N ALA A 4 15.31 -40.53 11.13
CA ALA A 4 15.42 -40.97 9.73
C ALA A 4 15.77 -39.73 8.88
N PRO A 5 17.06 -39.45 8.62
CA PRO A 5 17.52 -38.23 7.94
C PRO A 5 17.11 -38.16 6.46
N ASP A 6 16.82 -39.31 5.85
CA ASP A 6 16.55 -39.42 4.41
C ASP A 6 15.06 -39.43 4.03
N LEU A 7 14.14 -39.29 5.01
CA LEU A 7 12.72 -39.24 4.74
C LEU A 7 12.29 -37.80 4.50
N SER A 8 11.85 -37.48 3.29
CA SER A 8 11.16 -36.22 2.98
C SER A 8 10.00 -36.03 3.97
N LYS A 9 10.06 -34.99 4.75
CA LYS A 9 8.98 -34.61 5.69
C LYS A 9 8.10 -33.59 4.97
N PRO A 10 6.99 -33.98 4.35
CA PRO A 10 6.10 -33.01 3.71
C PRO A 10 5.53 -32.09 4.78
N VAL A 11 5.76 -30.81 4.64
CA VAL A 11 5.12 -29.76 5.47
C VAL A 11 3.85 -29.32 4.77
N PHE A 12 2.70 -29.59 5.40
CA PHE A 12 1.41 -29.13 4.91
C PHE A 12 1.04 -27.85 5.60
N ASN A 13 0.91 -26.76 4.85
CA ASN A 13 0.42 -25.50 5.36
C ASN A 13 -1.13 -25.54 5.43
N ILE A 14 -1.67 -25.96 6.57
CA ILE A 14 -3.11 -26.05 6.80
C ILE A 14 -3.76 -24.69 6.96
N LEU A 15 -3.01 -23.66 7.38
CA LEU A 15 -3.52 -22.30 7.61
C LEU A 15 -3.80 -21.57 6.30
N LYS A 16 -2.98 -21.76 5.28
CA LYS A 16 -3.14 -21.10 3.98
C LYS A 16 -4.53 -21.32 3.33
N PRO A 17 -5.07 -22.55 3.25
CA PRO A 17 -6.43 -22.76 2.75
C PRO A 17 -7.50 -22.08 3.63
N ALA A 18 -7.35 -22.08 4.95
CA ALA A 18 -8.28 -21.43 5.86
C ALA A 18 -8.31 -19.91 5.63
N VAL A 19 -7.15 -19.25 5.58
CA VAL A 19 -7.04 -17.81 5.28
C VAL A 19 -7.64 -17.49 3.93
N ASN A 20 -7.31 -18.26 2.89
CA ASN A 20 -7.86 -18.06 1.56
C ASN A 20 -9.39 -18.20 1.52
N TYR A 21 -9.95 -19.14 2.28
CA TYR A 21 -11.39 -19.32 2.41
C TYR A 21 -12.06 -18.10 3.04
N TYR A 22 -11.55 -17.60 4.18
CA TYR A 22 -12.07 -16.40 4.84
C TYR A 22 -11.98 -15.17 3.96
N VAL A 23 -10.84 -14.94 3.33
CA VAL A 23 -10.66 -13.81 2.41
C VAL A 23 -11.63 -13.91 1.23
N SER A 24 -11.85 -15.11 0.68
CA SER A 24 -12.79 -15.31 -0.42
C SER A 24 -14.23 -15.02 -0.02
N MET A 25 -14.63 -15.35 1.20
CA MET A 25 -15.95 -15.01 1.72
C MET A 25 -16.15 -13.50 1.88
N LEU A 26 -15.14 -12.80 2.43
CA LEU A 26 -15.22 -11.35 2.67
C LEU A 26 -15.18 -10.52 1.37
N VAL A 27 -14.52 -11.02 0.33
CA VAL A 27 -14.40 -10.32 -0.96
C VAL A 27 -15.50 -10.73 -1.94
N SER A 28 -16.41 -11.65 -1.57
CA SER A 28 -17.48 -12.09 -2.44
C SER A 28 -18.49 -10.97 -2.76
N ASP A 29 -18.63 -10.03 -1.85
CA ASP A 29 -19.54 -8.90 -2.04
C ASP A 29 -18.79 -7.71 -2.64
N TYR A 30 -19.38 -7.13 -3.69
CA TYR A 30 -18.86 -5.91 -4.30
C TYR A 30 -19.12 -4.73 -3.36
N ILE A 31 -18.06 -4.04 -2.97
CA ILE A 31 -18.17 -2.81 -2.20
C ILE A 31 -18.31 -1.65 -3.19
N GLY A 32 -19.52 -1.19 -3.38
CA GLY A 32 -19.81 0.05 -4.13
C GLY A 32 -19.66 1.26 -3.22
N VAL A 33 -19.19 2.34 -3.77
CA VAL A 33 -19.15 3.66 -3.11
C VAL A 33 -20.12 4.58 -3.84
N SER A 34 -21.09 5.14 -3.13
CA SER A 34 -21.97 6.19 -3.65
C SER A 34 -21.75 7.48 -2.87
N ILE A 35 -21.89 8.59 -3.56
CA ILE A 35 -21.87 9.90 -2.95
C ILE A 35 -23.33 10.37 -2.89
N ASP A 36 -23.78 10.74 -1.70
CA ASP A 36 -25.11 11.32 -1.51
C ASP A 36 -24.95 12.78 -1.09
N LYS A 37 -25.86 13.63 -1.58
CA LYS A 37 -25.91 15.02 -1.13
C LYS A 37 -26.39 15.12 0.33
N LEU A 38 -25.80 16.05 1.07
CA LEU A 38 -26.07 16.22 2.50
C LEU A 38 -27.45 16.81 2.80
N ASP A 39 -28.01 17.61 1.89
CA ASP A 39 -29.31 18.27 2.02
C ASP A 39 -30.25 17.91 0.86
N ASP A 40 -31.51 17.66 1.21
CA ASP A 40 -32.60 17.33 0.28
C ASP A 40 -33.11 18.59 -0.48
N VAL A 41 -32.21 19.51 -0.75
CA VAL A 41 -32.49 20.69 -1.56
C VAL A 41 -32.49 20.25 -3.02
N GLY A 42 -33.62 20.36 -3.68
CA GLY A 42 -33.82 19.98 -5.09
C GLY A 42 -33.03 20.87 -6.07
N ASP A 43 -31.71 20.87 -5.90
CA ASP A 43 -30.78 21.53 -6.79
C ASP A 43 -30.33 20.56 -7.88
N VAL A 44 -30.78 20.79 -9.09
CA VAL A 44 -30.43 19.99 -10.29
C VAL A 44 -28.91 19.94 -10.52
N GLU A 45 -28.19 20.96 -10.09
CA GLU A 45 -26.74 21.03 -10.19
C GLU A 45 -26.06 20.07 -9.19
N ALA A 46 -26.60 19.98 -7.97
CA ALA A 46 -26.13 19.02 -6.96
C ALA A 46 -26.32 17.58 -7.39
N ASP A 47 -27.48 17.25 -7.97
CA ASP A 47 -27.75 15.89 -8.51
C ASP A 47 -26.82 15.52 -9.66
N ARG A 48 -26.45 16.50 -10.49
CA ARG A 48 -25.48 16.31 -11.57
C ARG A 48 -24.08 16.08 -11.04
N ILE A 49 -23.65 16.85 -10.05
CA ILE A 49 -22.33 16.71 -9.40
C ILE A 49 -22.21 15.34 -8.71
N GLU A 50 -23.25 14.93 -7.98
CA GLU A 50 -23.34 13.62 -7.34
C GLU A 50 -23.13 12.47 -8.35
N SER A 51 -23.85 12.52 -9.48
CA SER A 51 -23.73 11.51 -10.53
C SER A 51 -22.33 11.48 -11.15
N ILE A 52 -21.72 12.66 -11.41
CA ILE A 52 -20.38 12.76 -11.98
C ILE A 52 -19.35 12.20 -10.99
N LEU A 53 -19.40 12.61 -9.74
CA LEU A 53 -18.45 12.17 -8.70
C LEU A 53 -18.56 10.67 -8.44
N SER A 54 -19.79 10.11 -8.39
CA SER A 54 -19.99 8.67 -8.22
C SER A 54 -19.37 7.87 -9.36
N ASN A 55 -19.53 8.33 -10.60
CA ASN A 55 -18.92 7.68 -11.77
C ASN A 55 -17.39 7.81 -11.78
N GLU A 56 -16.85 8.96 -11.36
CA GLU A 56 -15.39 9.14 -11.30
C GLU A 56 -14.75 8.28 -10.19
N ILE A 57 -15.40 8.14 -9.04
CA ILE A 57 -14.92 7.25 -7.97
C ILE A 57 -14.85 5.81 -8.46
N GLU A 58 -15.88 5.31 -9.16
CA GLU A 58 -15.84 3.95 -9.72
C GLU A 58 -14.67 3.76 -10.68
N LYS A 59 -14.39 4.72 -11.55
CA LYS A 59 -13.23 4.68 -12.45
C LYS A 59 -11.91 4.68 -11.70
N VAL A 60 -11.79 5.50 -10.65
CA VAL A 60 -10.58 5.52 -9.80
C VAL A 60 -10.37 4.18 -9.11
N LEU A 61 -11.43 3.58 -8.54
CA LEU A 61 -11.37 2.26 -7.90
C LEU A 61 -10.97 1.16 -8.89
N GLU A 62 -11.43 1.23 -10.13
CA GLU A 62 -11.06 0.30 -11.20
C GLU A 62 -9.61 0.53 -11.65
N LYS A 63 -9.21 1.77 -11.96
CA LYS A 63 -7.84 2.13 -12.38
C LYS A 63 -6.81 1.73 -11.33
N THR A 64 -7.09 1.97 -10.05
CA THR A 64 -6.20 1.61 -8.93
C THR A 64 -6.25 0.12 -8.58
N LYS A 65 -7.08 -0.69 -9.27
CA LYS A 65 -7.28 -2.12 -8.99
C LYS A 65 -7.67 -2.38 -7.54
N MET A 66 -8.53 -1.53 -6.99
CA MET A 66 -8.85 -1.52 -5.56
C MET A 66 -9.39 -2.87 -5.06
N SER A 67 -10.18 -3.59 -5.84
CA SER A 67 -10.66 -4.94 -5.49
C SER A 67 -9.52 -5.94 -5.24
N TYR A 68 -8.44 -5.86 -6.03
CA TYR A 68 -7.28 -6.71 -5.83
C TYR A 68 -6.51 -6.29 -4.57
N LYS A 69 -6.30 -4.99 -4.36
CA LYS A 69 -5.60 -4.43 -3.20
C LYS A 69 -6.37 -4.70 -1.90
N THR A 70 -7.70 -4.60 -1.92
CA THR A 70 -8.56 -4.99 -0.79
C THR A 70 -8.37 -6.46 -0.43
N ARG A 71 -8.26 -7.35 -1.41
CA ARG A 71 -7.99 -8.77 -1.16
C ARG A 71 -6.61 -8.98 -0.51
N GLN A 72 -5.59 -8.25 -0.96
CA GLN A 72 -4.26 -8.30 -0.35
C GLN A 72 -4.31 -7.79 1.09
N ALA A 73 -4.92 -6.63 1.33
CA ALA A 73 -5.08 -6.05 2.66
C ALA A 73 -5.82 -7.00 3.62
N LEU A 74 -6.93 -7.60 3.18
CA LEU A 74 -7.67 -8.58 3.99
C LEU A 74 -6.85 -9.83 4.29
N LYS A 75 -5.97 -10.24 3.36
CA LYS A 75 -5.07 -11.36 3.60
C LYS A 75 -4.01 -11.00 4.66
N SER A 76 -3.41 -9.82 4.58
CA SER A 76 -2.48 -9.32 5.60
C SER A 76 -3.18 -9.19 6.95
N CYS A 77 -4.37 -8.60 6.98
CA CYS A 77 -5.18 -8.50 8.19
C CYS A 77 -5.49 -9.87 8.82
N ALA A 78 -5.77 -10.90 8.02
CA ALA A 78 -6.03 -12.25 8.51
C ALA A 78 -4.78 -12.96 9.06
N ILE A 79 -3.59 -12.55 8.66
CA ILE A 79 -2.31 -13.13 9.08
C ILE A 79 -1.72 -12.35 10.26
N ASP A 80 -1.66 -11.01 10.13
CA ASP A 80 -0.92 -10.13 11.02
C ASP A 80 -1.84 -9.36 11.98
N GLY A 81 -3.16 -9.39 11.76
CA GLY A 81 -4.17 -8.71 12.57
C GLY A 81 -4.54 -7.33 12.03
N ASP A 82 -3.65 -6.66 11.34
CA ASP A 82 -3.83 -5.31 10.80
C ASP A 82 -3.50 -5.25 9.30
N ALA A 83 -4.05 -4.26 8.62
CA ALA A 83 -3.72 -3.94 7.24
C ALA A 83 -3.83 -2.43 7.01
N CYS A 84 -2.96 -1.89 6.17
CA CYS A 84 -2.98 -0.49 5.79
C CYS A 84 -3.06 -0.34 4.28
N ILE A 85 -3.89 0.60 3.84
CA ILE A 85 -3.93 1.07 2.45
C ILE A 85 -3.54 2.54 2.48
N TYR A 86 -2.47 2.87 1.78
CA TYR A 86 -2.01 4.23 1.58
C TYR A 86 -2.54 4.76 0.25
N ALA A 87 -3.23 5.88 0.28
CA ALA A 87 -3.72 6.57 -0.92
C ALA A 87 -2.99 7.91 -1.04
N TYR A 88 -2.46 8.20 -2.22
CA TYR A 88 -1.71 9.42 -2.48
C TYR A 88 -1.94 9.94 -3.90
N TRP A 89 -1.57 11.18 -4.12
CA TRP A 89 -1.56 11.80 -5.44
C TRP A 89 -0.18 11.62 -6.08
N ASP A 90 -0.13 10.93 -7.20
CA ASP A 90 1.05 10.79 -8.03
C ASP A 90 1.04 11.91 -9.08
N ALA A 91 1.86 12.93 -8.87
CA ALA A 91 1.92 14.11 -9.72
C ALA A 91 2.69 13.89 -11.02
N ASP A 92 3.59 12.91 -11.04
CA ASP A 92 4.50 12.66 -12.16
C ASP A 92 3.85 11.79 -13.25
N TYR A 93 2.67 11.26 -12.98
CA TYR A 93 1.96 10.45 -13.94
C TYR A 93 1.38 11.29 -15.07
N SER A 94 1.79 10.98 -16.30
CA SER A 94 1.28 11.58 -17.52
C SER A 94 1.04 10.50 -18.58
N GLU A 95 -0.21 10.28 -18.93
CA GLU A 95 -0.62 9.31 -19.97
C GLU A 95 -0.98 10.00 -21.31
N GLY A 96 -0.53 11.25 -21.49
CA GLY A 96 -0.82 12.05 -22.67
C GLY A 96 -2.21 12.69 -22.64
N GLU A 97 -2.83 12.79 -21.48
CA GLU A 97 -4.04 13.57 -21.24
C GLU A 97 -3.68 15.02 -20.87
N ASP A 98 -4.67 15.93 -20.97
CA ASP A 98 -4.48 17.37 -20.71
C ASP A 98 -4.23 17.69 -19.22
N TRP A 99 -4.33 16.71 -18.31
CA TRP A 99 -4.02 16.84 -16.89
C TRP A 99 -2.92 15.88 -16.47
N GLU A 100 -2.10 16.37 -15.58
CA GLU A 100 -1.02 15.61 -14.96
C GLU A 100 -1.46 15.07 -13.60
N GLY A 101 -0.98 13.88 -13.27
CA GLY A 101 -1.21 13.22 -11.99
C GLY A 101 -2.44 12.32 -11.92
N ARG A 102 -2.41 11.42 -10.93
CA ARG A 102 -3.50 10.49 -10.62
C ARG A 102 -3.52 10.10 -9.16
N ILE A 103 -4.67 9.57 -8.71
CA ILE A 103 -4.75 8.91 -7.40
C ILE A 103 -4.16 7.51 -7.53
N GLU A 104 -3.15 7.24 -6.71
CA GLU A 104 -2.59 5.92 -6.53
C GLU A 104 -2.91 5.36 -5.14
N THR A 105 -2.93 4.04 -5.05
CA THR A 105 -3.13 3.35 -3.78
C THR A 105 -2.14 2.22 -3.65
N GLU A 106 -1.65 1.98 -2.44
CA GLU A 106 -0.70 0.93 -2.13
C GLU A 106 -1.11 0.19 -0.86
N VAL A 107 -0.91 -1.12 -0.83
CA VAL A 107 -1.08 -1.92 0.39
C VAL A 107 0.27 -1.97 1.08
N ILE A 108 0.34 -1.41 2.29
CA ILE A 108 1.55 -1.35 3.09
C ILE A 108 1.53 -2.47 4.11
N ASP A 109 2.62 -3.20 4.19
CA ASP A 109 2.80 -4.23 5.21
C ASP A 109 2.86 -3.60 6.60
N ASN A 110 2.25 -4.25 7.57
CA ASN A 110 2.14 -3.78 8.95
C ASN A 110 3.51 -3.47 9.59
N THR A 111 4.53 -4.24 9.24
CA THR A 111 5.92 -4.03 9.69
C THR A 111 6.55 -2.74 9.18
N ASN A 112 6.01 -2.16 8.11
CA ASN A 112 6.53 -0.97 7.45
C ASN A 112 5.79 0.31 7.87
N ILE A 113 4.99 0.26 8.95
CA ILE A 113 4.26 1.40 9.48
C ILE A 113 4.68 1.66 10.91
N ILE A 114 5.06 2.90 11.21
CA ILE A 114 5.47 3.33 12.54
C ILE A 114 4.50 4.41 13.01
N PHE A 115 3.82 4.14 14.12
CA PHE A 115 2.92 5.08 14.78
C PHE A 115 3.67 5.90 15.81
N GLY A 116 3.38 7.19 15.89
CA GLY A 116 3.99 8.09 16.87
C GLY A 116 3.56 7.81 18.31
N ASN A 117 2.41 7.16 18.51
CA ASN A 117 1.91 6.71 19.80
C ASN A 117 1.41 5.27 19.69
N GLU A 118 2.24 4.31 20.00
CA GLU A 118 1.95 2.86 19.97
C GLU A 118 0.81 2.42 20.92
N ARG A 119 0.44 3.25 21.90
CA ARG A 119 -0.60 2.94 22.88
C ARG A 119 -2.01 3.28 22.38
N SER A 120 -2.13 4.07 21.33
CA SER A 120 -3.42 4.45 20.75
C SER A 120 -3.69 3.64 19.50
N SER A 121 -4.84 2.95 19.48
CA SER A 121 -5.35 2.29 18.27
C SER A 121 -6.05 3.24 17.29
N ASP A 122 -6.28 4.48 17.70
CA ASP A 122 -6.91 5.48 16.86
C ASP A 122 -5.86 6.17 15.96
N VAL A 123 -5.93 5.88 14.68
CA VAL A 123 -5.06 6.46 13.64
C VAL A 123 -5.20 7.98 13.57
N GLN A 124 -6.42 8.51 13.80
CA GLN A 124 -6.67 9.95 13.73
C GLN A 124 -6.07 10.72 14.91
N SER A 125 -5.81 10.07 16.03
CA SER A 125 -5.18 10.68 17.22
C SER A 125 -3.65 10.59 17.20
N GLN A 126 -3.05 10.00 16.16
CA GLN A 126 -1.60 9.89 16.06
C GLN A 126 -0.96 11.26 15.82
N PRO A 127 0.15 11.59 16.53
CA PRO A 127 0.90 12.82 16.29
C PRO A 127 1.62 12.79 14.94
N TYR A 128 2.05 11.62 14.52
CA TYR A 128 2.62 11.36 13.20
C TYR A 128 2.51 9.87 12.86
N ILE A 129 2.61 9.57 11.58
CA ILE A 129 2.73 8.21 11.03
C ILE A 129 3.91 8.21 10.06
N ILE A 130 4.74 7.18 10.12
CA ILE A 130 5.85 7.00 9.18
C ILE A 130 5.62 5.70 8.41
N ILE A 131 5.67 5.80 7.08
CA ILE A 131 5.67 4.64 6.18
C ILE A 131 7.12 4.43 5.73
N VAL A 132 7.59 3.20 5.84
CA VAL A 132 8.91 2.77 5.40
C VAL A 132 8.76 2.07 4.05
N GLN A 133 9.45 2.57 3.03
CA GLN A 133 9.46 1.98 1.70
C GLN A 133 10.89 1.78 1.21
N GLN A 134 11.11 0.75 0.40
CA GLN A 134 12.36 0.56 -0.33
C GLN A 134 12.15 0.96 -1.78
N LYS A 135 12.95 1.90 -2.27
CA LYS A 135 12.97 2.33 -3.66
C LYS A 135 14.37 2.09 -4.26
N LEU A 136 14.45 2.02 -5.57
CA LEU A 136 15.76 2.00 -6.24
C LEU A 136 16.52 3.29 -5.95
N THR A 137 17.79 3.17 -5.59
CA THR A 137 18.62 4.32 -5.24
C THR A 137 18.68 5.37 -6.35
N ASP A 138 18.72 4.91 -7.61
CA ASP A 138 18.76 5.81 -8.76
C ASP A 138 17.46 6.61 -8.91
N GLU A 139 16.29 5.98 -8.70
CA GLU A 139 14.99 6.67 -8.70
C GLU A 139 14.91 7.73 -7.60
N VAL A 140 15.40 7.41 -6.40
CA VAL A 140 15.41 8.36 -5.27
C VAL A 140 16.34 9.54 -5.55
N LYS A 141 17.48 9.32 -6.22
CA LYS A 141 18.39 10.38 -6.62
C LYS A 141 17.79 11.29 -7.68
N GLU A 142 17.13 10.72 -8.70
CA GLU A 142 16.42 11.49 -9.71
C GLU A 142 15.30 12.34 -9.11
N GLU A 143 14.51 11.77 -8.19
CA GLU A 143 13.46 12.48 -7.47
C GLU A 143 14.03 13.63 -6.60
N ALA A 144 15.17 13.41 -5.94
CA ALA A 144 15.85 14.43 -5.15
C ALA A 144 16.37 15.58 -6.02
N GLU A 145 16.99 15.28 -7.15
CA GLU A 145 17.48 16.28 -8.11
C GLU A 145 16.34 17.11 -8.71
N ALA A 146 15.24 16.47 -9.09
CA ALA A 146 14.04 17.15 -9.59
C ALA A 146 13.46 18.14 -8.56
N ASN A 147 13.60 17.83 -7.27
CA ASN A 147 13.18 18.69 -6.17
C ASN A 147 14.28 19.66 -5.69
N GLY A 148 15.43 19.72 -6.37
CA GLY A 148 16.53 20.61 -6.03
C GLY A 148 17.29 20.24 -4.74
N LEU A 149 17.20 18.98 -4.33
CA LEU A 149 17.90 18.43 -3.18
C LEU A 149 19.25 17.83 -3.59
N ASN A 150 20.13 17.63 -2.62
CA ASN A 150 21.46 17.05 -2.86
C ASN A 150 21.36 15.53 -3.01
N SER A 151 21.49 15.01 -4.22
CA SER A 151 21.46 13.58 -4.50
C SER A 151 22.73 12.82 -4.06
N GLU A 152 23.86 13.52 -3.88
CA GLU A 152 25.15 12.91 -3.48
C GLU A 152 25.14 12.34 -2.06
N GLU A 153 24.24 12.83 -1.20
CA GLU A 153 24.09 12.34 0.18
C GLU A 153 23.25 11.06 0.27
N ILE A 154 22.57 10.67 -0.81
CA ILE A 154 21.75 9.47 -0.84
C ILE A 154 22.65 8.26 -1.09
N THR A 155 22.71 7.40 -0.09
CA THR A 155 23.50 6.17 -0.12
C THR A 155 22.61 4.95 -0.24
N GLU A 156 23.19 3.88 -0.75
CA GLU A 156 22.55 2.57 -0.79
C GLU A 156 22.50 1.97 0.61
N ASP A 157 21.42 1.25 0.90
CA ASP A 157 21.31 0.48 2.15
C ASP A 157 22.20 -0.76 2.06
N ASP A 158 22.86 -1.12 3.17
CA ASP A 158 23.61 -2.37 3.26
C ASP A 158 22.61 -3.54 3.19
N ALA A 159 22.60 -4.25 2.08
CA ALA A 159 21.72 -5.40 1.81
C ALA A 159 21.85 -6.53 2.87
N ALA A 160 22.96 -6.54 3.63
CA ALA A 160 23.25 -7.53 4.65
C ALA A 160 22.39 -7.41 5.92
N GLU A 161 21.75 -6.27 6.19
CA GLU A 161 20.96 -6.09 7.42
C GLU A 161 19.51 -6.57 7.30
N PHE A 162 18.95 -6.66 6.09
CA PHE A 162 17.53 -6.92 5.91
C PHE A 162 17.17 -8.33 5.43
N TYR A 163 18.08 -9.07 4.80
CA TYR A 163 17.80 -10.40 4.29
C TYR A 163 18.98 -11.36 4.48
N GLU A 164 18.85 -12.33 5.38
CA GLU A 164 19.61 -13.59 5.31
C GLU A 164 19.09 -14.43 4.12
N ILE A 165 19.16 -13.91 2.90
CA ILE A 165 18.86 -14.68 1.70
C ILE A 165 20.19 -15.12 1.11
N ASN A 166 20.55 -16.36 1.41
CA ASN A 166 21.61 -17.10 0.72
C ASN A 166 21.18 -17.46 -0.72
N ASP A 167 20.97 -16.49 -1.59
CA ASP A 167 20.74 -16.78 -3.00
C ASP A 167 21.67 -15.94 -3.85
N ALA A 168 22.59 -16.65 -4.51
CA ALA A 168 23.65 -16.09 -5.36
C ALA A 168 23.15 -15.49 -6.69
N ASP A 169 21.82 -15.38 -6.86
CA ASP A 169 21.17 -14.88 -8.07
C ASP A 169 20.54 -13.48 -7.91
N TYR A 170 20.77 -12.78 -6.77
CA TYR A 170 20.33 -11.39 -6.66
C TYR A 170 21.27 -10.50 -7.45
N THR A 171 20.81 -10.09 -8.61
CA THR A 171 21.38 -8.97 -9.37
C THR A 171 21.50 -7.74 -8.47
N ASP A 172 22.59 -7.04 -8.64
CA ASP A 172 23.13 -5.82 -8.04
C ASP A 172 22.13 -4.63 -7.94
N SER A 173 20.89 -4.88 -7.56
CA SER A 173 19.85 -3.85 -7.41
C SER A 173 20.08 -3.13 -6.09
N LYS A 174 20.49 -1.90 -6.22
CA LYS A 174 20.79 -1.01 -5.12
C LYS A 174 19.51 -0.34 -4.65
N TYR A 175 19.14 -0.56 -3.40
CA TYR A 175 17.95 0.00 -2.78
C TYR A 175 18.32 1.00 -1.69
N THR A 176 17.45 1.97 -1.52
CA THR A 176 17.51 2.96 -0.43
C THR A 176 16.18 2.96 0.32
N THR A 177 16.24 2.95 1.64
CA THR A 177 15.06 3.08 2.48
C THR A 177 14.58 4.52 2.52
N VAL A 178 13.34 4.73 2.08
CA VAL A 178 12.66 6.02 2.09
C VAL A 178 11.64 6.04 3.22
N LEU A 179 11.64 7.12 4.00
CA LEU A 179 10.71 7.35 5.12
C LEU A 179 9.71 8.44 4.73
N ILE A 180 8.45 8.06 4.59
CA ILE A 180 7.35 9.00 4.35
C ILE A 180 6.72 9.34 5.69
N LYS A 181 6.96 10.56 6.18
CA LYS A 181 6.40 11.03 7.45
C LYS A 181 5.20 11.93 7.20
N MET A 182 4.08 11.54 7.77
CA MET A 182 2.83 12.32 7.78
C MET A 182 2.55 12.82 9.19
N TRP A 183 2.15 14.08 9.33
CA TRP A 183 1.76 14.69 10.61
C TRP A 183 0.62 15.66 10.42
N LYS A 184 -0.10 15.98 11.50
CA LYS A 184 -1.12 17.03 11.53
C LYS A 184 -0.47 18.36 11.92
N GLU A 185 -0.84 19.41 11.21
CA GLU A 185 -0.59 20.80 11.62
C GLU A 185 -1.64 21.28 12.61
#